data_09f6f8473a3464b19b8bc94cefd6bd6b
#
_entry.id   09f6f8473a3464b19b8bc94cefd6bd6b
#
_cell.length_a   1.000
_cell.length_b   1.000
_cell.length_c   1.000
_cell.angle_alpha   90.00
_cell.angle_beta   90.00
_cell.angle_gamma   90.00
#
_symmetry.space_group_name_H-M   'P 1'
#
loop_
_entity.id
_entity.type
_entity.pdbx_description
1 polymer ?
#
loop_
_entity_poly.entity_id
_entity_poly.type
_entity_poly.pdbx_seq_one_letter_code
_entity_poly.pdbx_strand_id
1 'polypeptide(L)'
;MRSRYSAFARSEVDYLLATHPEPDVPEQQRRRALERSCRQTCWLGLTVLSVSAGGSGDLEGTVQFEARYRGGVLKETSLFQRRDGEADGPWFYVGALHLEG
;
A
#
# COMPACT_ATOMS: atom_id res chain seq x y z
N MET A 1 -0.45 5.79 2.91
CA MET A 1 -0.78 4.45 3.47
C MET A 1 -2.24 4.27 3.84
N ARG A 2 -2.83 5.22 4.53
CA ARG A 2 -4.25 5.11 4.96
C ARG A 2 -5.23 4.92 3.80
N SER A 3 -5.01 5.60 2.69
CA SER A 3 -5.85 5.44 1.50
C SER A 3 -5.78 4.03 0.92
N ARG A 4 -4.59 3.43 0.89
CA ARG A 4 -4.44 2.06 0.42
C ARG A 4 -5.09 1.06 1.37
N TYR A 5 -4.94 1.26 2.69
CA TYR A 5 -5.62 0.43 3.68
C TYR A 5 -7.14 0.48 3.50
N SER A 6 -7.69 1.69 3.35
CA SER A 6 -9.12 1.87 3.10
C SER A 6 -9.55 1.18 1.79
N ALA A 7 -8.71 1.26 0.75
CA ALA A 7 -9.00 0.61 -0.53
C ALA A 7 -9.03 -0.92 -0.39
N PHE A 8 -8.11 -1.52 0.37
CA PHE A 8 -8.15 -2.95 0.66
C PHE A 8 -9.41 -3.32 1.45
N ALA A 9 -9.74 -2.54 2.47
CA ALA A 9 -10.91 -2.80 3.32
C ALA A 9 -12.22 -2.69 2.54
N ARG A 10 -12.26 -1.85 1.50
CA ARG A 10 -13.44 -1.62 0.65
C ARG A 10 -13.40 -2.35 -0.67
N SER A 11 -12.36 -3.14 -0.91
CA SER A 11 -12.16 -3.86 -2.18
C SER A 11 -12.10 -2.93 -3.40
N GLU A 12 -11.48 -1.77 -3.25
CA GLU A 12 -11.30 -0.81 -4.35
C GLU A 12 -10.09 -1.18 -5.20
N VAL A 13 -10.26 -2.20 -6.03
CA VAL A 13 -9.17 -2.83 -6.81
C VAL A 13 -8.54 -1.86 -7.82
N ASP A 14 -9.33 -1.02 -8.47
CA ASP A 14 -8.80 -0.06 -9.45
C ASP A 14 -7.82 0.93 -8.81
N TYR A 15 -8.13 1.41 -7.61
CA TYR A 15 -7.24 2.29 -6.87
C TYR A 15 -5.95 1.58 -6.50
N LEU A 16 -6.02 0.32 -6.05
CA LEU A 16 -4.86 -0.47 -5.69
C LEU A 16 -3.95 -0.73 -6.89
N LEU A 17 -4.53 -1.02 -8.06
CA LEU A 17 -3.78 -1.19 -9.29
C LEU A 17 -3.08 0.11 -9.70
N ALA A 18 -3.79 1.22 -9.65
CA ALA A 18 -3.26 2.52 -10.08
C ALA A 18 -2.13 3.03 -9.18
N THR A 19 -2.16 2.70 -7.88
CA THR A 19 -1.18 3.20 -6.90
C THR A 19 0.01 2.27 -6.68
N HIS A 20 0.06 1.13 -7.37
CA HIS A 20 1.19 0.20 -7.30
C HIS A 20 1.48 -0.35 -8.70
N PRO A 21 2.19 0.41 -9.54
CA PRO A 21 2.50 -0.05 -10.91
C PRO A 21 3.41 -1.26 -10.91
N GLU A 22 3.05 -2.28 -11.67
CA GLU A 22 3.86 -3.47 -11.92
C GLU A 22 3.78 -3.78 -13.41
N PRO A 23 4.57 -3.06 -14.25
CA PRO A 23 4.43 -3.17 -15.71
C PRO A 23 4.76 -4.55 -16.28
N ASP A 24 5.53 -5.36 -15.55
CA ASP A 24 5.92 -6.70 -16.00
C ASP A 24 4.88 -7.78 -15.69
N VAL A 25 3.82 -7.42 -14.97
CA VAL A 25 2.75 -8.37 -14.60
C VAL A 25 1.45 -7.96 -15.32
N PRO A 26 0.80 -8.89 -16.03
CA PRO A 26 -0.47 -8.58 -16.69
C PRO A 26 -1.50 -8.01 -15.72
N GLU A 27 -2.18 -6.93 -16.11
CA GLU A 27 -3.16 -6.26 -15.25
C GLU A 27 -4.26 -7.21 -14.79
N GLN A 28 -4.74 -8.07 -15.67
CA GLN A 28 -5.82 -9.01 -15.33
C GLN A 28 -5.39 -9.98 -14.23
N GLN A 29 -4.14 -10.44 -14.27
CA GLN A 29 -3.59 -11.30 -13.23
C GLN A 29 -3.49 -10.57 -11.89
N ARG A 30 -3.02 -9.33 -11.91
CA ARG A 30 -2.93 -8.48 -10.72
C ARG A 30 -4.32 -8.22 -10.13
N ARG A 31 -5.28 -7.91 -10.99
CA ARG A 31 -6.67 -7.67 -10.58
C ARG A 31 -7.27 -8.88 -9.86
N ARG A 32 -7.08 -10.07 -10.40
CA ARG A 32 -7.57 -11.31 -9.78
C ARG A 32 -6.94 -11.57 -8.42
N ALA A 33 -5.63 -11.33 -8.30
CA ALA A 33 -4.90 -11.50 -7.05
C ALA A 33 -5.40 -10.50 -5.98
N LEU A 34 -5.62 -9.26 -6.36
CA LEU A 34 -6.14 -8.24 -5.45
C LEU A 34 -7.58 -8.53 -5.02
N GLU A 35 -8.43 -8.95 -5.94
CA GLU A 35 -9.81 -9.33 -5.62
C GLU A 35 -9.84 -10.49 -4.62
N ARG A 36 -8.99 -11.49 -4.82
CA ARG A 36 -8.88 -12.61 -3.90
C ARG A 36 -8.41 -12.16 -2.52
N SER A 37 -7.36 -11.32 -2.47
CA SER A 37 -6.83 -10.78 -1.23
C SER A 37 -7.89 -9.98 -0.47
N CYS A 38 -8.65 -9.13 -1.17
CA CYS A 38 -9.72 -8.35 -0.56
C CYS A 38 -10.83 -9.23 0.03
N ARG A 39 -11.14 -10.34 -0.64
CA ARG A 39 -12.19 -11.27 -0.15
C ARG A 39 -11.73 -12.11 1.02
N GLN A 40 -10.45 -12.48 1.07
CA GLN A 40 -9.91 -13.40 2.07
C GLN A 40 -9.50 -12.74 3.37
N THR A 41 -9.28 -11.43 3.36
CA THR A 41 -8.78 -10.70 4.51
C THR A 41 -9.83 -9.76 5.07
N CYS A 42 -10.18 -9.95 6.34
CA CYS A 42 -11.06 -9.04 7.05
C CYS A 42 -10.20 -8.08 7.87
N TRP A 43 -10.09 -6.84 7.44
CA TRP A 43 -9.29 -5.81 8.11
C TRP A 43 -10.05 -5.22 9.28
N LEU A 44 -9.38 -5.12 10.44
CA LEU A 44 -9.99 -4.66 11.69
C LEU A 44 -9.48 -3.29 12.13
N GLY A 45 -8.31 -2.88 11.70
CA GLY A 45 -7.78 -1.57 12.07
C GLY A 45 -6.37 -1.34 11.58
N LEU A 46 -5.97 -0.07 11.52
CA LEU A 46 -4.66 0.38 11.09
C LEU A 46 -4.07 1.31 12.14
N THR A 47 -2.81 1.09 12.51
CA THR A 47 -2.03 2.01 13.35
C THR A 47 -0.76 2.39 12.63
N VAL A 48 -0.59 3.66 12.32
CA VAL A 48 0.66 4.17 11.76
C VAL A 48 1.62 4.41 12.92
N LEU A 49 2.75 3.72 12.91
CA LEU A 49 3.74 3.76 14.00
C LEU A 49 4.76 4.87 13.79
N SER A 50 5.24 5.04 12.55
CA SER A 50 6.20 6.09 12.21
C SER A 50 6.17 6.41 10.74
N VAL A 51 6.57 7.62 10.40
CA VAL A 51 6.73 8.09 9.03
C VAL A 51 8.12 8.72 8.92
N SER A 52 8.88 8.34 7.91
CA SER A 52 10.19 8.91 7.63
C SER A 52 10.19 9.49 6.22
N ALA A 53 10.54 10.78 6.10
CA ALA A 53 10.42 11.53 4.86
C ALA A 53 8.95 11.51 4.35
N GLY A 54 8.71 11.70 3.07
CA GLY A 54 7.35 11.63 2.50
C GLY A 54 6.54 12.90 2.65
N GLY A 55 7.16 13.99 3.07
CA GLY A 55 6.50 15.29 3.13
C GLY A 55 6.48 15.99 1.79
N SER A 56 5.97 17.23 1.81
CA SER A 56 5.98 18.10 0.65
C SER A 56 7.42 18.34 0.20
N GLY A 57 7.72 18.12 -1.06
CA GLY A 57 9.06 18.24 -1.62
C GLY A 57 9.92 16.98 -1.57
N ASP A 58 9.55 15.97 -0.79
CA ASP A 58 10.25 14.69 -0.77
C ASP A 58 9.83 13.84 -1.96
N LEU A 59 10.78 13.10 -2.53
CA LEU A 59 10.53 12.19 -3.67
C LEU A 59 10.25 10.77 -3.23
N GLU A 60 10.66 10.41 -2.02
CA GLU A 60 10.37 9.10 -1.42
C GLU A 60 10.07 9.27 0.06
N GLY A 61 9.41 8.26 0.61
CA GLY A 61 9.14 8.19 2.04
C GLY A 61 8.82 6.78 2.47
N THR A 62 8.94 6.52 3.75
CA THR A 62 8.60 5.23 4.33
C THR A 62 7.54 5.41 5.40
N VAL A 63 6.68 4.40 5.53
CA VAL A 63 5.66 4.36 6.58
C VAL A 63 5.77 3.01 7.28
N GLN A 64 5.96 3.03 8.57
CA GLN A 64 5.88 1.84 9.41
C GLN A 64 4.50 1.78 10.06
N PHE A 65 3.83 0.66 9.93
CA PHE A 65 2.47 0.52 10.43
C PHE A 65 2.16 -0.90 10.88
N GLU A 66 1.10 -1.03 11.67
CA GLU A 66 0.46 -2.29 12.00
C GLU A 66 -0.94 -2.29 11.42
N ALA A 67 -1.27 -3.32 10.67
CA ALA A 67 -2.61 -3.54 10.16
C ALA A 67 -3.17 -4.81 10.81
N ARG A 68 -4.24 -4.65 11.58
CA ARG A 68 -4.89 -5.77 12.25
C ARG A 68 -5.94 -6.36 11.33
N TYR A 69 -5.94 -7.68 11.24
CA TYR A 69 -6.93 -8.41 10.48
C TYR A 69 -7.44 -9.60 11.32
N ARG A 70 -8.52 -10.18 10.88
CA ARG A 70 -9.10 -11.33 11.56
C ARG A 70 -8.14 -12.52 11.46
N GLY A 71 -7.50 -12.88 12.58
CA GLY A 71 -6.51 -13.94 12.66
C GLY A 71 -5.09 -13.47 12.98
N GLY A 72 -4.80 -12.15 12.93
CA GLY A 72 -3.45 -11.68 13.23
C GLY A 72 -3.19 -10.20 13.02
N VAL A 73 -1.92 -9.86 13.01
CA VAL A 73 -1.42 -8.50 12.82
C VAL A 73 -0.31 -8.54 11.78
N LEU A 74 -0.41 -7.63 10.82
CA LEU A 74 0.63 -7.40 9.83
C LEU A 74 1.42 -6.15 10.23
N LYS A 75 2.75 -6.28 10.37
CA LYS A 75 3.65 -5.15 10.55
C LYS A 75 4.47 -4.97 9.29
N GLU A 76 4.48 -3.78 8.77
CA GLU A 76 5.19 -3.49 7.53
C GLU A 76 5.86 -2.12 7.59
N THR A 77 7.03 -2.00 6.97
CA THR A 77 7.63 -0.72 6.61
C THR A 77 7.54 -0.62 5.09
N SER A 78 6.70 0.27 4.61
CA SER A 78 6.42 0.43 3.19
C SER A 78 7.20 1.59 2.60
N LEU A 79 7.70 1.41 1.38
CA LEU A 79 8.32 2.47 0.59
C LEU A 79 7.30 3.04 -0.38
N PHE A 80 7.22 4.37 -0.40
CA PHE A 80 6.42 5.13 -1.37
C PHE A 80 7.33 6.08 -2.15
N GLN A 81 7.02 6.29 -3.43
CA GLN A 81 7.74 7.22 -4.30
C GLN A 81 6.77 8.11 -5.04
N ARG A 82 7.22 9.34 -5.34
CA ARG A 82 6.48 10.26 -6.21
C ARG A 82 6.53 9.77 -7.65
N ARG A 83 5.44 9.97 -8.36
CA ARG A 83 5.36 9.63 -9.77
C ARG A 83 6.37 10.45 -10.56
N ASP A 84 7.14 9.77 -11.44
CA ASP A 84 8.11 10.38 -12.34
C ASP A 84 9.20 11.22 -11.64
N GLY A 85 9.39 11.03 -10.34
CA GLY A 85 10.37 11.79 -9.56
C GLY A 85 10.01 13.24 -9.36
N GLU A 86 8.74 13.60 -9.50
CA GLU A 86 8.26 14.98 -9.33
C GLU A 86 7.74 15.21 -7.91
N ALA A 87 8.26 16.25 -7.24
CA ALA A 87 7.88 16.57 -5.86
C ALA A 87 6.38 16.84 -5.67
N ASP A 88 5.68 17.28 -6.72
CA ASP A 88 4.24 17.53 -6.71
C ASP A 88 3.42 16.35 -7.25
N GLY A 89 4.09 15.28 -7.68
CA GLY A 89 3.41 14.11 -8.24
C GLY A 89 2.68 13.28 -7.19
N PRO A 90 1.77 12.41 -7.62
CA PRO A 90 1.10 11.49 -6.70
C PRO A 90 2.06 10.47 -6.13
N TRP A 91 1.73 9.96 -4.94
CA TRP A 91 2.50 8.91 -4.30
C TRP A 91 2.11 7.54 -4.81
N PHE A 92 3.12 6.71 -5.13
CA PHE A 92 2.93 5.32 -5.47
C PHE A 92 3.55 4.43 -4.39
N TYR A 93 2.86 3.36 -4.05
CA TYR A 93 3.41 2.28 -3.23
C TYR A 93 4.41 1.49 -4.07
N VAL A 94 5.64 1.34 -3.58
CA VAL A 94 6.70 0.60 -4.27
C VAL A 94 6.78 -0.83 -3.75
N GLY A 95 6.75 -1.01 -2.44
CA GLY A 95 6.84 -2.32 -1.84
C GLY A 95 7.18 -2.27 -0.36
N ALA A 96 7.24 -3.44 0.26
CA ALA A 96 7.62 -3.58 1.64
C ALA A 96 9.15 -3.64 1.75
N LEU A 97 9.72 -2.78 2.59
CA LEU A 97 11.14 -2.86 2.95
C LEU A 97 11.35 -3.88 4.06
N HIS A 98 10.37 -4.03 4.94
CA HIS A 98 10.37 -4.97 6.04
C HIS A 98 8.94 -5.41 6.30
N LEU A 99 8.73 -6.70 6.49
CA LEU A 99 7.41 -7.27 6.68
C LEU A 99 7.46 -8.32 7.79
N GLU A 100 6.55 -8.18 8.77
CA GLU A 100 6.33 -9.14 9.84
C GLU A 100 4.85 -9.44 9.95
N GLY A 101 4.53 -10.68 10.15
CA GLY A 101 3.11 -11.06 10.26
C GLY A 101 2.87 -12.52 10.61
#